data_3fab1217b00e2b932f8e13f72663bf94
#
_entry.id   3fab1217b00e2b932f8e13f72663bf94
#
_cell.length_a   1.000
_cell.length_b   1.000
_cell.length_c   1.000
_cell.angle_alpha   90.00
_cell.angle_beta   90.00
_cell.angle_gamma   90.00
#
_symmetry.space_group_name_H-M   'P 1'
#
loop_
_entity.id
_entity.type
_entity.pdbx_description
1 polymer ?
#
loop_
_entity_poly.entity_id
_entity_poly.type
_entity_poly.pdbx_seq_one_letter_code
_entity_poly.pdbx_strand_id
1 'polypeptide(L)'
;MPTDISPGTRLRAWERAAEWPLAGAAVVFLGAYAWEVLTNAQGGAKETAEFVIGAVWALFGLDYLVRLVLAPSRGRWFFRHLPDLAIIVLPILRPLRLLRLVTLVSIMQRSAGTALRGRITLYTAGSAALLVFTSALAVLDAERHEPGSSIQSFGRALWWALTTITTVGYGDTFPVSTQGRFIAALLMIGGVALAGVVTATLASWIVSLVEEENAEQEAATQAQVAALQQQVSELSERIDRLLEERGLGR
;
A
#
# COMPACT_ATOMS: atom_id res chain seq x y z
N MET A 1 -7.02 -37.60 -21.30
CA MET A 1 -7.60 -36.24 -21.27
C MET A 1 -6.44 -35.26 -21.09
N PRO A 2 -6.06 -34.48 -22.10
CA PRO A 2 -5.09 -33.42 -21.92
C PRO A 2 -5.83 -32.24 -21.25
N THR A 3 -5.37 -31.84 -20.08
CA THR A 3 -5.84 -30.63 -19.38
C THR A 3 -5.44 -29.43 -20.23
N ASP A 4 -6.41 -28.86 -20.92
CA ASP A 4 -6.30 -27.62 -21.70
C ASP A 4 -6.15 -26.45 -20.71
N ILE A 5 -4.90 -26.24 -20.26
CA ILE A 5 -4.54 -25.16 -19.35
C ILE A 5 -4.41 -23.92 -20.22
N SER A 6 -5.46 -23.11 -20.27
CA SER A 6 -5.44 -21.83 -20.99
C SER A 6 -4.22 -20.98 -20.58
N PRO A 7 -3.56 -20.27 -21.52
CA PRO A 7 -2.32 -19.52 -21.25
C PRO A 7 -2.40 -18.56 -20.04
N GLY A 8 -3.57 -18.03 -19.73
CA GLY A 8 -3.78 -17.17 -18.57
C GLY A 8 -3.80 -17.89 -17.21
N THR A 9 -3.98 -19.22 -17.16
CA THR A 9 -3.92 -19.99 -15.91
C THR A 9 -2.49 -20.30 -15.50
N ARG A 10 -1.58 -20.54 -16.46
CA ARG A 10 -0.15 -20.75 -16.19
C ARG A 10 0.52 -19.49 -15.62
N LEU A 11 0.23 -18.32 -16.19
CA LEU A 11 0.73 -17.05 -15.66
C LEU A 11 0.27 -16.82 -14.22
N ARG A 12 -1.00 -16.99 -13.93
CA ARG A 12 -1.57 -16.83 -12.58
C ARG A 12 -1.03 -17.86 -11.57
N ALA A 13 -0.73 -19.07 -12.01
CA ALA A 13 -0.10 -20.09 -11.14
C ALA A 13 1.35 -19.69 -10.81
N TRP A 14 2.11 -19.20 -11.80
CA TRP A 14 3.46 -18.69 -11.61
C TRP A 14 3.48 -17.45 -10.68
N GLU A 15 2.62 -16.47 -10.92
CA GLU A 15 2.51 -15.28 -10.08
C GLU A 15 2.30 -15.64 -8.61
N ARG A 16 1.38 -16.55 -8.32
CA ARG A 16 1.14 -17.02 -6.93
C ARG A 16 2.32 -17.78 -6.32
N ALA A 17 3.00 -18.61 -7.11
CA ALA A 17 4.15 -19.37 -6.62
C ALA A 17 5.39 -18.50 -6.40
N ALA A 18 5.60 -17.49 -7.28
CA ALA A 18 6.75 -16.59 -7.22
C ALA A 18 6.58 -15.45 -6.19
N GLU A 19 5.37 -15.18 -5.71
CA GLU A 19 5.04 -14.06 -4.83
C GLU A 19 5.88 -14.05 -3.55
N TRP A 20 5.89 -15.16 -2.80
CA TRP A 20 6.63 -15.28 -1.55
C TRP A 20 8.16 -15.30 -1.72
N PRO A 21 8.74 -16.07 -2.68
CA PRO A 21 10.16 -15.99 -2.96
C PRO A 21 10.65 -14.60 -3.37
N LEU A 22 9.89 -13.90 -4.22
CA LEU A 22 10.23 -12.54 -4.64
C LEU A 22 10.10 -11.54 -3.49
N ALA A 23 9.12 -11.73 -2.61
CA ALA A 23 8.99 -10.95 -1.38
C ALA A 23 10.23 -11.13 -0.47
N GLY A 24 10.65 -12.36 -0.25
CA GLY A 24 11.88 -12.66 0.50
C GLY A 24 13.13 -12.06 -0.16
N ALA A 25 13.24 -12.18 -1.47
CA ALA A 25 14.34 -11.57 -2.24
C ALA A 25 14.35 -10.03 -2.11
N ALA A 26 13.18 -9.38 -2.10
CA ALA A 26 13.08 -7.94 -1.90
C ALA A 26 13.55 -7.50 -0.51
N VAL A 27 13.26 -8.27 0.54
CA VAL A 27 13.76 -8.01 1.90
C VAL A 27 15.28 -8.19 1.96
N VAL A 28 15.82 -9.25 1.37
CA VAL A 28 17.27 -9.47 1.28
C VAL A 28 17.95 -8.33 0.53
N PHE A 29 17.37 -7.91 -0.58
CA PHE A 29 17.85 -6.75 -1.34
C PHE A 29 17.90 -5.48 -0.48
N LEU A 30 16.81 -5.18 0.25
CA LEU A 30 16.76 -4.01 1.12
C LEU A 30 17.82 -4.10 2.23
N GLY A 31 17.96 -5.27 2.84
CA GLY A 31 18.97 -5.50 3.89
C GLY A 31 20.40 -5.30 3.37
N ALA A 32 20.74 -5.86 2.22
CA ALA A 32 22.05 -5.72 1.60
C ALA A 32 22.34 -4.26 1.20
N TYR A 33 21.35 -3.60 0.59
CA TYR A 33 21.47 -2.20 0.21
C TYR A 33 21.57 -1.27 1.42
N ALA A 34 20.74 -1.49 2.45
CA ALA A 34 20.83 -0.74 3.70
C ALA A 34 22.20 -0.91 4.37
N TRP A 35 22.70 -2.14 4.41
CA TRP A 35 24.06 -2.40 4.92
C TRP A 35 25.12 -1.62 4.13
N GLU A 36 25.13 -1.71 2.80
CA GLU A 36 26.10 -1.02 1.94
C GLU A 36 26.07 0.50 2.19
N VAL A 37 24.87 1.09 2.17
CA VAL A 37 24.71 2.55 2.32
C VAL A 37 25.01 3.01 3.75
N LEU A 38 24.54 2.32 4.78
CA LEU A 38 24.72 2.75 6.18
C LEU A 38 26.17 2.61 6.64
N THR A 39 26.84 1.53 6.25
CA THR A 39 28.25 1.30 6.65
C THR A 39 29.25 2.01 5.75
N ASN A 40 28.77 2.64 4.65
CA ASN A 40 29.66 3.16 3.59
C ASN A 40 30.71 2.11 3.19
N ALA A 41 30.22 0.89 2.92
CA ALA A 41 31.04 -0.30 2.74
C ALA A 41 32.11 -0.10 1.65
N GLN A 42 33.35 -0.50 1.95
CA GLN A 42 34.49 -0.43 1.03
C GLN A 42 35.16 -1.81 0.94
N GLY A 43 35.92 -2.02 -0.15
CA GLY A 43 36.64 -3.28 -0.37
C GLY A 43 35.72 -4.50 -0.44
N GLY A 44 36.14 -5.61 0.15
CA GLY A 44 35.44 -6.90 0.04
C GLY A 44 34.00 -6.90 0.61
N ALA A 45 33.69 -6.04 1.58
CA ALA A 45 32.34 -5.89 2.10
C ALA A 45 31.40 -5.28 1.05
N LYS A 46 31.88 -4.31 0.27
CA LYS A 46 31.15 -3.71 -0.84
C LYS A 46 30.92 -4.73 -1.95
N GLU A 47 31.94 -5.48 -2.33
CA GLU A 47 31.85 -6.53 -3.36
C GLU A 47 30.82 -7.60 -2.99
N THR A 48 30.76 -7.98 -1.70
CA THR A 48 29.76 -8.94 -1.21
C THR A 48 28.35 -8.38 -1.31
N ALA A 49 28.14 -7.13 -0.89
CA ALA A 49 26.83 -6.47 -1.00
C ALA A 49 26.40 -6.34 -2.46
N GLU A 50 27.28 -5.87 -3.33
CA GLU A 50 27.03 -5.75 -4.77
C GLU A 50 26.72 -7.10 -5.43
N PHE A 51 27.38 -8.18 -5.01
CA PHE A 51 27.08 -9.53 -5.49
C PHE A 51 25.66 -9.97 -5.09
N VAL A 52 25.29 -9.79 -3.82
CA VAL A 52 23.93 -10.13 -3.33
C VAL A 52 22.89 -9.29 -4.06
N ILE A 53 23.11 -8.00 -4.18
CA ILE A 53 22.22 -7.06 -4.90
C ILE A 53 22.09 -7.49 -6.37
N GLY A 54 23.21 -7.86 -7.03
CA GLY A 54 23.24 -8.33 -8.40
C GLY A 54 22.52 -9.66 -8.60
N ALA A 55 22.67 -10.61 -7.67
CA ALA A 55 21.99 -11.90 -7.70
C ALA A 55 20.47 -11.74 -7.57
N VAL A 56 20.02 -10.91 -6.63
CA VAL A 56 18.59 -10.60 -6.48
C VAL A 56 18.05 -9.86 -7.71
N TRP A 57 18.84 -8.97 -8.28
CA TRP A 57 18.47 -8.30 -9.52
C TRP A 57 18.30 -9.27 -10.69
N ALA A 58 19.22 -10.23 -10.86
CA ALA A 58 19.09 -11.27 -11.87
C ALA A 58 17.83 -12.12 -11.66
N LEU A 59 17.49 -12.44 -10.41
CA LEU A 59 16.25 -13.15 -10.06
C LEU A 59 15.00 -12.39 -10.48
N PHE A 60 14.95 -11.08 -10.26
CA PHE A 60 13.83 -10.24 -10.71
C PHE A 60 13.76 -10.12 -12.24
N GLY A 61 14.91 -10.03 -12.92
CA GLY A 61 14.98 -10.05 -14.37
C GLY A 61 14.46 -11.38 -14.95
N LEU A 62 14.84 -12.49 -14.33
CA LEU A 62 14.36 -13.83 -14.70
C LEU A 62 12.84 -13.95 -14.51
N ASP A 63 12.30 -13.49 -13.39
CA ASP A 63 10.85 -13.48 -13.16
C ASP A 63 10.11 -12.66 -14.22
N TYR A 64 10.63 -11.47 -14.57
CA TYR A 64 10.06 -10.65 -15.64
C TYR A 64 10.05 -11.40 -17.00
N LEU A 65 11.15 -12.06 -17.35
CA LEU A 65 11.25 -12.85 -18.58
C LEU A 65 10.26 -14.03 -18.59
N VAL A 66 10.14 -14.75 -17.46
CA VAL A 66 9.20 -15.87 -17.35
C VAL A 66 7.75 -15.36 -17.51
N ARG A 67 7.38 -14.26 -16.89
CA ARG A 67 6.04 -13.65 -17.05
C ARG A 67 5.78 -13.20 -18.48
N LEU A 68 6.78 -12.61 -19.15
CA LEU A 68 6.69 -12.21 -20.55
C LEU A 68 6.46 -13.42 -21.48
N VAL A 69 7.16 -14.52 -21.24
CA VAL A 69 7.02 -15.76 -22.04
C VAL A 69 5.66 -16.42 -21.80
N LEU A 70 5.17 -16.42 -20.55
CA LEU A 70 3.88 -17.01 -20.15
C LEU A 70 2.68 -16.13 -20.51
N ALA A 71 2.89 -14.85 -20.87
CA ALA A 71 1.82 -13.92 -21.20
C ALA A 71 1.07 -14.34 -22.49
N PRO A 72 -0.27 -14.34 -22.48
CA PRO A 72 -1.08 -14.72 -23.65
C PRO A 72 -0.87 -13.79 -24.87
N SER A 73 -0.60 -12.50 -24.61
CA SER A 73 -0.33 -11.47 -25.61
C SER A 73 0.96 -10.72 -25.24
N ARG A 74 2.10 -11.27 -25.64
CA ARG A 74 3.45 -10.78 -25.30
C ARG A 74 3.65 -9.30 -25.59
N GLY A 75 3.22 -8.80 -26.76
CA GLY A 75 3.39 -7.40 -27.14
C GLY A 75 2.59 -6.45 -26.23
N ARG A 76 1.29 -6.70 -26.03
CA ARG A 76 0.44 -5.86 -25.19
C ARG A 76 0.88 -5.91 -23.72
N TRP A 77 1.31 -7.09 -23.25
CA TRP A 77 1.84 -7.27 -21.90
C TRP A 77 3.14 -6.47 -21.72
N PHE A 78 4.07 -6.54 -22.67
CA PHE A 78 5.34 -5.82 -22.66
C PHE A 78 5.12 -4.29 -22.55
N PHE A 79 4.28 -3.71 -23.44
CA PHE A 79 4.01 -2.28 -23.40
C PHE A 79 3.32 -1.82 -22.09
N ARG A 80 2.52 -2.68 -21.49
CA ARG A 80 1.85 -2.36 -20.21
C ARG A 80 2.79 -2.45 -19.01
N HIS A 81 3.86 -3.25 -19.09
CA HIS A 81 4.86 -3.44 -18.03
C HIS A 81 6.22 -2.81 -18.39
N LEU A 82 6.23 -1.85 -19.28
CA LEU A 82 7.40 -1.01 -19.60
C LEU A 82 7.99 -0.30 -18.36
N PRO A 83 7.19 0.23 -17.41
CA PRO A 83 7.74 0.80 -16.18
C PRO A 83 8.57 -0.20 -15.37
N ASP A 84 8.11 -1.46 -15.28
CA ASP A 84 8.83 -2.53 -14.57
C ASP A 84 10.17 -2.84 -15.24
N LEU A 85 10.17 -2.89 -16.58
CA LEU A 85 11.39 -3.07 -17.35
C LEU A 85 12.35 -1.87 -17.20
N ALA A 86 11.85 -0.65 -17.23
CA ALA A 86 12.65 0.55 -17.05
C ALA A 86 13.39 0.54 -15.70
N ILE A 87 12.72 0.13 -14.62
CA ILE A 87 13.30 -0.04 -13.28
C ILE A 87 14.40 -1.10 -13.28
N ILE A 88 14.28 -2.15 -14.09
CA ILE A 88 15.30 -3.21 -14.22
C ILE A 88 16.51 -2.72 -15.03
N VAL A 89 16.30 -2.03 -16.15
CA VAL A 89 17.33 -1.76 -17.15
C VAL A 89 18.11 -0.48 -16.87
N LEU A 90 17.47 0.58 -16.38
CA LEU A 90 18.10 1.90 -16.23
C LEU A 90 18.95 2.00 -14.94
N PRO A 91 20.29 2.17 -15.07
CA PRO A 91 21.18 2.31 -13.89
C PRO A 91 20.85 3.52 -13.01
N ILE A 92 20.41 4.62 -13.62
CA ILE A 92 19.98 5.84 -12.91
C ILE A 92 18.76 5.61 -12.03
N LEU A 93 17.97 4.57 -12.34
CA LEU A 93 16.81 4.15 -11.57
C LEU A 93 17.15 3.11 -10.48
N ARG A 94 18.46 2.92 -10.15
CA ARG A 94 18.86 2.01 -9.06
C ARG A 94 18.08 2.25 -7.76
N PRO A 95 17.87 3.49 -7.31
CA PRO A 95 17.06 3.75 -6.13
C PRO A 95 15.58 3.37 -6.29
N LEU A 96 15.03 3.45 -7.52
CA LEU A 96 13.65 3.05 -7.80
C LEU A 96 13.39 1.54 -7.67
N ARG A 97 14.45 0.72 -7.60
CA ARG A 97 14.32 -0.70 -7.29
C ARG A 97 13.65 -0.91 -5.93
N LEU A 98 13.83 0.06 -5.03
CA LEU A 98 13.18 0.09 -3.73
C LEU A 98 11.66 0.32 -3.82
N LEU A 99 11.15 0.90 -4.91
CA LEU A 99 9.69 0.97 -5.16
C LEU A 99 9.04 -0.41 -5.35
N ARG A 100 9.82 -1.45 -5.68
CA ARG A 100 9.30 -2.82 -5.65
C ARG A 100 8.88 -3.27 -4.26
N LEU A 101 9.42 -2.68 -3.21
CA LEU A 101 8.93 -2.91 -1.85
C LEU A 101 7.51 -2.39 -1.63
N VAL A 102 7.06 -1.41 -2.44
CA VAL A 102 5.65 -1.00 -2.48
C VAL A 102 4.77 -2.14 -3.03
N THR A 103 5.30 -2.96 -3.97
CA THR A 103 4.59 -4.16 -4.41
C THR A 103 4.48 -5.20 -3.30
N LEU A 104 5.48 -5.31 -2.41
CA LEU A 104 5.41 -6.16 -1.22
C LEU A 104 4.23 -5.75 -0.32
N VAL A 105 4.04 -4.45 -0.12
CA VAL A 105 2.89 -3.92 0.63
C VAL A 105 1.58 -4.24 -0.06
N SER A 106 1.52 -4.12 -1.40
CA SER A 106 0.33 -4.47 -2.17
C SER A 106 0.00 -5.97 -2.15
N ILE A 107 1.03 -6.83 -2.07
CA ILE A 107 0.90 -8.27 -1.90
C ILE A 107 0.33 -8.58 -0.52
N MET A 108 0.90 -7.98 0.53
CA MET A 108 0.38 -8.12 1.91
C MET A 108 -1.08 -7.66 2.01
N GLN A 109 -1.48 -6.60 1.30
CA GLN A 109 -2.86 -6.12 1.24
C GLN A 109 -3.81 -7.13 0.55
N ARG A 110 -3.37 -7.80 -0.51
CA ARG A 110 -4.19 -8.79 -1.24
C ARG A 110 -4.42 -10.08 -0.46
N SER A 111 -3.46 -10.47 0.38
CA SER A 111 -3.55 -11.69 1.21
C SER A 111 -4.42 -11.51 2.45
N ALA A 112 -4.74 -10.27 2.82
CA ALA A 112 -5.60 -9.95 3.95
C ALA A 112 -7.05 -9.85 3.47
N GLY A 113 -7.80 -10.95 3.61
CA GLY A 113 -9.23 -11.00 3.33
C GLY A 113 -10.03 -9.96 4.13
N THR A 114 -11.27 -9.76 3.75
CA THR A 114 -12.24 -8.69 4.06
C THR A 114 -12.51 -8.35 5.53
N ALA A 115 -11.83 -8.94 6.50
CA ALA A 115 -12.18 -8.87 7.92
C ALA A 115 -11.47 -7.77 8.77
N LEU A 116 -10.76 -6.77 8.18
CA LEU A 116 -9.75 -6.09 9.00
C LEU A 116 -9.57 -4.59 8.74
N ARG A 117 -10.54 -3.78 9.19
CA ARG A 117 -10.39 -2.30 9.23
C ARG A 117 -9.11 -1.86 9.97
N GLY A 118 -8.72 -2.52 11.06
CA GLY A 118 -7.46 -2.22 11.79
C GLY A 118 -6.17 -2.55 11.01
N ARG A 119 -6.21 -3.46 10.04
CA ARG A 119 -5.04 -3.80 9.22
C ARG A 119 -4.74 -2.74 8.15
N ILE A 120 -5.72 -2.02 7.64
CA ILE A 120 -5.49 -0.95 6.63
C ILE A 120 -4.58 0.12 7.25
N THR A 121 -4.83 0.56 8.48
CA THR A 121 -4.00 1.52 9.18
C THR A 121 -2.57 1.01 9.37
N LEU A 122 -2.39 -0.25 9.78
CA LEU A 122 -1.07 -0.85 9.94
C LEU A 122 -0.31 -0.95 8.62
N TYR A 123 -0.98 -1.36 7.53
CA TYR A 123 -0.36 -1.42 6.20
C TYR A 123 0.00 -0.05 5.67
N THR A 124 -0.84 0.95 5.88
CA THR A 124 -0.56 2.33 5.46
C THR A 124 0.63 2.90 6.23
N ALA A 125 0.68 2.70 7.55
CA ALA A 125 1.81 3.11 8.38
C ALA A 125 3.11 2.38 8.00
N GLY A 126 3.04 1.07 7.76
CA GLY A 126 4.17 0.26 7.28
C GLY A 126 4.67 0.70 5.90
N SER A 127 3.75 1.04 4.99
CA SER A 127 4.09 1.59 3.66
C SER A 127 4.78 2.96 3.77
N ALA A 128 4.27 3.83 4.65
CA ALA A 128 4.87 5.13 4.91
C ALA A 128 6.29 4.99 5.47
N ALA A 129 6.46 4.16 6.48
CA ALA A 129 7.76 3.89 7.10
C ALA A 129 8.75 3.31 6.08
N LEU A 130 8.31 2.38 5.25
CA LEU A 130 9.13 1.78 4.19
C LEU A 130 9.51 2.81 3.13
N LEU A 131 8.57 3.65 2.70
CA LEU A 131 8.81 4.71 1.72
C LEU A 131 9.82 5.74 2.25
N VAL A 132 9.67 6.19 3.49
CA VAL A 132 10.61 7.10 4.15
C VAL A 132 12.00 6.46 4.27
N PHE A 133 12.08 5.23 4.78
CA PHE A 133 13.34 4.53 4.97
C PHE A 133 14.09 4.31 3.65
N THR A 134 13.38 3.83 2.63
CA THR A 134 13.98 3.58 1.31
C THR A 134 14.40 4.86 0.60
N SER A 135 13.61 5.93 0.71
CA SER A 135 13.97 7.23 0.15
C SER A 135 15.17 7.86 0.88
N ALA A 136 15.25 7.70 2.21
CA ALA A 136 16.40 8.15 2.99
C ALA A 136 17.69 7.42 2.58
N LEU A 137 17.66 6.10 2.39
CA LEU A 137 18.81 5.34 1.88
C LEU A 137 19.20 5.80 0.47
N ALA A 138 18.22 5.93 -0.41
CA ALA A 138 18.43 6.28 -1.81
C ALA A 138 19.01 7.69 -1.98
N VAL A 139 18.49 8.67 -1.22
CA VAL A 139 19.02 10.04 -1.28
C VAL A 139 20.40 10.13 -0.64
N LEU A 140 20.66 9.38 0.44
CA LEU A 140 21.99 9.34 1.06
C LEU A 140 23.04 8.77 0.11
N ASP A 141 22.70 7.70 -0.61
CA ASP A 141 23.59 7.10 -1.62
C ASP A 141 23.89 8.07 -2.75
N ALA A 142 22.88 8.83 -3.21
CA ALA A 142 23.02 9.80 -4.29
C ALA A 142 23.78 11.07 -3.87
N GLU A 143 23.66 11.49 -2.61
CA GLU A 143 24.10 12.82 -2.14
C GLU A 143 25.38 12.79 -1.30
N ARG A 144 25.73 11.64 -0.72
CA ARG A 144 26.83 11.54 0.26
C ARG A 144 28.17 12.12 -0.23
N HIS A 145 28.46 11.94 -1.51
CA HIS A 145 29.72 12.35 -2.12
C HIS A 145 29.59 13.58 -3.03
N GLU A 146 28.38 14.19 -3.09
CA GLU A 146 28.15 15.34 -3.94
C GLU A 146 28.67 16.63 -3.29
N PRO A 147 29.46 17.44 -4.02
CA PRO A 147 29.91 18.72 -3.53
C PRO A 147 28.73 19.65 -3.20
N GLY A 148 28.76 20.22 -2.00
CA GLY A 148 27.72 21.15 -1.54
C GLY A 148 26.46 20.49 -1.00
N SER A 149 26.36 19.16 -0.96
CA SER A 149 25.23 18.46 -0.36
C SER A 149 25.23 18.57 1.17
N SER A 150 24.07 18.87 1.72
CA SER A 150 23.82 18.83 3.17
C SER A 150 23.48 17.42 3.69
N ILE A 151 23.20 16.45 2.79
CA ILE A 151 22.76 15.09 3.12
C ILE A 151 23.97 14.14 3.13
N GLN A 152 24.76 14.16 4.19
CA GLN A 152 25.99 13.36 4.33
C GLN A 152 25.87 12.21 5.33
N SER A 153 24.77 12.10 6.06
CA SER A 153 24.54 11.06 7.06
C SER A 153 23.09 10.54 6.98
N PHE A 154 22.90 9.31 7.43
CA PHE A 154 21.55 8.71 7.44
C PHE A 154 20.54 9.51 8.27
N GLY A 155 20.95 10.09 9.41
CA GLY A 155 20.10 10.96 10.21
C GLY A 155 19.58 12.18 9.45
N ARG A 156 20.44 12.83 8.65
CA ARG A 156 20.03 13.97 7.80
C ARG A 156 19.16 13.52 6.64
N ALA A 157 19.46 12.39 6.03
CA ALA A 157 18.64 11.80 4.97
C ALA A 157 17.25 11.43 5.48
N LEU A 158 17.16 10.82 6.66
CA LEU A 158 15.90 10.45 7.31
C LEU A 158 15.09 11.70 7.70
N TRP A 159 15.73 12.71 8.24
CA TRP A 159 15.10 13.99 8.55
C TRP A 159 14.50 14.64 7.30
N TRP A 160 15.30 14.71 6.23
CA TRP A 160 14.84 15.22 4.94
C TRP A 160 13.63 14.42 4.40
N ALA A 161 13.71 13.10 4.45
CA ALA A 161 12.61 12.25 3.95
C ALA A 161 11.32 12.44 4.76
N LEU A 162 11.42 12.56 6.10
CA LEU A 162 10.28 12.83 6.97
C LEU A 162 9.66 14.20 6.70
N THR A 163 10.46 15.25 6.60
CA THR A 163 9.97 16.61 6.34
C THR A 163 9.37 16.75 4.94
N THR A 164 9.88 15.98 3.98
CA THR A 164 9.38 15.96 2.60
C THR A 164 8.05 15.22 2.49
N ILE A 165 7.95 14.00 3.04
CA ILE A 165 6.71 13.21 2.94
C ILE A 165 5.55 13.84 3.71
N THR A 166 5.85 14.56 4.80
CA THR A 166 4.86 15.30 5.60
C THR A 166 4.53 16.67 4.99
N THR A 167 5.16 17.03 3.87
CA THR A 167 4.99 18.32 3.18
C THR A 167 5.40 19.55 4.01
N VAL A 168 6.16 19.38 5.10
CA VAL A 168 6.66 20.49 5.95
C VAL A 168 7.79 21.23 5.25
N GLY A 169 8.82 20.52 4.74
CA GLY A 169 9.89 21.07 3.91
C GLY A 169 10.63 22.25 4.53
N TYR A 170 11.30 22.09 5.67
CA TYR A 170 12.04 23.19 6.33
C TYR A 170 13.11 23.84 5.44
N GLY A 171 13.63 23.12 4.43
CA GLY A 171 14.64 23.65 3.52
C GLY A 171 16.06 23.69 4.09
N ASP A 172 16.28 23.13 5.27
CA ASP A 172 17.59 22.98 5.91
C ASP A 172 18.44 21.85 5.29
N THR A 173 17.75 20.88 4.70
CA THR A 173 18.34 19.74 3.98
C THR A 173 17.57 19.51 2.69
N PHE A 174 18.29 19.39 1.57
CA PHE A 174 17.71 19.14 0.24
C PHE A 174 18.74 18.49 -0.69
N PRO A 175 18.31 17.68 -1.67
CA PRO A 175 19.20 17.06 -2.64
C PRO A 175 19.67 18.09 -3.68
N VAL A 176 20.98 18.03 -4.00
CA VAL A 176 21.61 18.89 -4.99
C VAL A 176 21.85 18.15 -6.32
N SER A 177 22.07 16.83 -6.28
CA SER A 177 22.30 16.01 -7.46
C SER A 177 21.02 15.80 -8.28
N THR A 178 21.16 15.54 -9.57
CA THR A 178 20.02 15.19 -10.45
C THR A 178 19.33 13.92 -9.98
N GLN A 179 20.11 12.92 -9.54
CA GLN A 179 19.59 11.67 -9.02
C GLN A 179 18.80 11.88 -7.72
N GLY A 180 19.36 12.67 -6.79
CA GLY A 180 18.69 13.01 -5.53
C GLY A 180 17.38 13.80 -5.75
N ARG A 181 17.36 14.74 -6.70
CA ARG A 181 16.15 15.49 -7.07
C ARG A 181 15.09 14.58 -7.70
N PHE A 182 15.49 13.59 -8.46
CA PHE A 182 14.55 12.61 -9.01
C PHE A 182 13.93 11.74 -7.90
N ILE A 183 14.73 11.30 -6.93
CA ILE A 183 14.24 10.59 -5.74
C ILE A 183 13.27 11.48 -4.94
N ALA A 184 13.61 12.77 -4.80
CA ALA A 184 12.74 13.74 -4.13
C ALA A 184 11.38 13.85 -4.80
N ALA A 185 11.33 13.99 -6.12
CA ALA A 185 10.08 14.07 -6.87
C ALA A 185 9.20 12.82 -6.66
N LEU A 186 9.81 11.63 -6.64
CA LEU A 186 9.08 10.39 -6.38
C LEU A 186 8.55 10.31 -4.95
N LEU A 187 9.36 10.73 -3.96
CA LEU A 187 8.92 10.78 -2.57
C LEU A 187 7.76 11.78 -2.39
N MET A 188 7.81 12.94 -3.04
CA MET A 188 6.74 13.94 -3.01
C MET A 188 5.43 13.38 -3.60
N ILE A 189 5.50 12.76 -4.78
CA ILE A 189 4.32 12.12 -5.41
C ILE A 189 3.78 11.00 -4.53
N GLY A 190 4.66 10.13 -4.01
CA GLY A 190 4.29 9.04 -3.12
C GLY A 190 3.68 9.54 -1.80
N GLY A 191 4.22 10.61 -1.23
CA GLY A 191 3.70 11.26 -0.02
C GLY A 191 2.29 11.81 -0.19
N VAL A 192 2.04 12.54 -1.28
CA VAL A 192 0.70 13.06 -1.60
C VAL A 192 -0.31 11.92 -1.80
N ALA A 193 0.08 10.88 -2.54
CA ALA A 193 -0.77 9.70 -2.74
C ALA A 193 -1.08 9.00 -1.41
N LEU A 194 -0.09 8.84 -0.54
CA LEU A 194 -0.26 8.23 0.78
C LEU A 194 -1.19 9.06 1.68
N ALA A 195 -1.01 10.39 1.71
CA ALA A 195 -1.89 11.29 2.45
C ALA A 195 -3.34 11.19 1.97
N GLY A 196 -3.57 11.07 0.66
CA GLY A 196 -4.88 10.83 0.08
C GLY A 196 -5.52 9.52 0.55
N VAL A 197 -4.75 8.43 0.61
CA VAL A 197 -5.21 7.13 1.12
C VAL A 197 -5.59 7.22 2.60
N VAL A 198 -4.76 7.87 3.42
CA VAL A 198 -5.06 8.08 4.86
C VAL A 198 -6.35 8.86 5.04
N THR A 199 -6.50 9.99 4.34
CA THR A 199 -7.69 10.84 4.41
C THR A 199 -8.95 10.09 3.97
N ALA A 200 -8.90 9.36 2.85
CA ALA A 200 -10.03 8.56 2.37
C ALA A 200 -10.42 7.45 3.35
N THR A 201 -9.43 6.82 4.00
CA THR A 201 -9.67 5.76 4.99
C THR A 201 -10.36 6.33 6.23
N LEU A 202 -9.88 7.49 6.73
CA LEU A 202 -10.49 8.17 7.88
C LEU A 202 -11.92 8.63 7.57
N ALA A 203 -12.15 9.23 6.40
CA ALA A 203 -13.48 9.65 5.97
C ALA A 203 -14.44 8.46 5.89
N SER A 204 -14.03 7.35 5.25
CA SER A 204 -14.83 6.12 5.19
C SER A 204 -15.14 5.55 6.58
N TRP A 205 -14.19 5.62 7.50
CA TRP A 205 -14.41 5.17 8.88
C TRP A 205 -15.44 6.02 9.62
N ILE A 206 -15.34 7.35 9.50
CA ILE A 206 -16.31 8.28 10.11
C ILE A 206 -17.72 8.03 9.56
N VAL A 207 -17.86 7.89 8.23
CA VAL A 207 -19.15 7.59 7.59
C VAL A 207 -19.73 6.30 8.13
N SER A 208 -18.93 5.23 8.27
CA SER A 208 -19.43 3.95 8.79
C SER A 208 -19.85 4.02 10.26
N LEU A 209 -19.22 4.86 11.08
CA LEU A 209 -19.66 5.08 12.47
C LEU A 209 -21.03 5.74 12.53
N VAL A 210 -21.24 6.76 11.68
CA VAL A 210 -22.53 7.48 11.61
C VAL A 210 -23.63 6.55 11.07
N GLU A 211 -23.32 5.70 10.10
CA GLU A 211 -24.28 4.72 9.57
C GLU A 211 -24.68 3.67 10.63
N GLU A 212 -23.72 3.17 11.41
CA GLU A 212 -24.00 2.23 12.50
C GLU A 212 -24.90 2.88 13.57
N GLU A 213 -24.60 4.11 13.98
CA GLU A 213 -25.41 4.86 14.96
C GLU A 213 -26.83 5.15 14.45
N ASN A 214 -26.96 5.55 13.18
CA ASN A 214 -28.25 5.80 12.58
C ASN A 214 -29.08 4.51 12.47
N ALA A 215 -28.47 3.37 12.11
CA ALA A 215 -29.17 2.09 12.03
C ALA A 215 -29.71 1.63 13.39
N GLU A 216 -28.96 1.85 14.48
CA GLU A 216 -29.42 1.57 15.84
C GLU A 216 -30.60 2.48 16.25
N GLN A 217 -30.55 3.77 15.91
CA GLN A 217 -31.63 4.72 16.19
C GLN A 217 -32.90 4.41 15.36
N GLU A 218 -32.75 4.03 14.10
CA GLU A 218 -33.87 3.60 13.25
C GLU A 218 -34.53 2.34 13.81
N ALA A 219 -33.75 1.34 14.22
CA ALA A 219 -34.28 0.11 14.81
C ALA A 219 -35.02 0.40 16.12
N ALA A 220 -34.48 1.27 16.99
CA ALA A 220 -35.15 1.70 18.22
C ALA A 220 -36.47 2.44 17.93
N THR A 221 -36.47 3.34 16.95
CA THR A 221 -37.66 4.10 16.53
C THR A 221 -38.73 3.18 15.95
N GLN A 222 -38.36 2.22 15.10
CA GLN A 222 -39.29 1.23 14.55
C GLN A 222 -39.92 0.37 15.66
N ALA A 223 -39.17 -0.07 16.65
CA ALA A 223 -39.67 -0.82 17.78
C ALA A 223 -40.68 0.01 18.60
N GLN A 224 -40.40 1.30 18.83
CA GLN A 224 -41.33 2.21 19.52
C GLN A 224 -42.63 2.43 18.73
N VAL A 225 -42.54 2.63 17.41
CA VAL A 225 -43.69 2.77 16.52
C VAL A 225 -44.57 1.51 16.53
N ALA A 226 -43.96 0.33 16.46
CA ALA A 226 -44.68 -0.95 16.51
C ALA A 226 -45.38 -1.12 17.87
N ALA A 227 -44.74 -0.78 18.99
CA ALA A 227 -45.38 -0.82 20.32
C ALA A 227 -46.56 0.15 20.45
N LEU A 228 -46.44 1.36 19.91
CA LEU A 228 -47.54 2.33 19.88
C LEU A 228 -48.69 1.85 19.02
N GLN A 229 -48.44 1.27 17.85
CA GLN A 229 -49.47 0.69 17.00
C GLN A 229 -50.24 -0.44 17.70
N GLN A 230 -49.52 -1.28 18.44
CA GLN A 230 -50.16 -2.35 19.22
C GLN A 230 -51.04 -1.78 20.33
N GLN A 231 -50.61 -0.75 21.06
CA GLN A 231 -51.42 -0.08 22.08
C GLN A 231 -52.67 0.57 21.51
N VAL A 232 -52.53 1.23 20.35
CA VAL A 232 -53.68 1.83 19.65
C VAL A 232 -54.68 0.76 19.21
N SER A 233 -54.24 -0.37 18.66
CA SER A 233 -55.08 -1.49 18.29
C SER A 233 -55.82 -2.07 19.49
N GLU A 234 -55.12 -2.30 20.60
CA GLU A 234 -55.71 -2.82 21.83
C GLU A 234 -56.77 -1.85 22.44
N LEU A 235 -56.48 -0.55 22.36
CA LEU A 235 -57.40 0.47 22.82
C LEU A 235 -58.63 0.54 21.95
N SER A 236 -58.51 0.43 20.62
CA SER A 236 -59.61 0.36 19.66
C SER A 236 -60.52 -0.83 19.94
N GLU A 237 -59.93 -2.02 20.15
CA GLU A 237 -60.68 -3.23 20.51
C GLU A 237 -61.42 -3.10 21.85
N ARG A 238 -60.85 -2.38 22.82
CA ARG A 238 -61.55 -2.11 24.09
C ARG A 238 -62.71 -1.16 23.91
N ILE A 239 -62.56 -0.13 23.10
CA ILE A 239 -63.63 0.82 22.77
C ILE A 239 -64.78 0.09 22.07
N ASP A 240 -64.47 -0.74 21.06
CA ASP A 240 -65.48 -1.49 20.33
C ASP A 240 -66.28 -2.42 21.27
N ARG A 241 -65.62 -3.12 22.17
CA ARG A 241 -66.27 -3.96 23.19
C ARG A 241 -67.23 -3.16 24.12
N LEU A 242 -66.75 -1.98 24.58
CA LEU A 242 -67.58 -1.11 25.43
C LEU A 242 -68.82 -0.51 24.69
N LEU A 243 -68.71 -0.26 23.40
CA LEU A 243 -69.78 0.21 22.56
C LEU A 243 -70.86 -0.90 22.34
N GLU A 244 -70.38 -2.14 22.15
CA GLU A 244 -71.28 -3.31 22.05
C GLU A 244 -72.02 -3.57 23.36
N GLU A 245 -71.36 -3.53 24.51
CA GLU A 245 -72.00 -3.69 25.85
C GLU A 245 -72.96 -2.60 26.15
N ARG A 246 -72.86 -1.40 25.61
CA ARG A 246 -73.82 -0.30 25.77
C ARG A 246 -74.91 -0.26 24.78
N GLY A 247 -74.95 -1.23 23.84
CA GLY A 247 -76.01 -1.29 22.80
C GLY A 247 -75.92 -0.16 21.79
N LEU A 248 -74.77 0.51 21.64
CA LEU A 248 -74.56 1.62 20.73
C LEU A 248 -73.73 1.19 19.48
N GLY A 249 -73.43 -0.11 19.37
CA GLY A 249 -72.77 -0.67 18.20
C GLY A 249 -73.78 -0.95 17.08
N ARG A 250 -73.59 -0.25 15.98
CA ARG A 250 -74.19 -0.59 14.69
C ARG A 250 -73.08 -0.91 13.71
#